data_968f7225b0f47dc662d8a44c6897a3c2
#
_entry.id   968f7225b0f47dc662d8a44c6897a3c2
#
_cell.length_a   1.000
_cell.length_b   1.000
_cell.length_c   1.000
_cell.angle_alpha   90.00
_cell.angle_beta   90.00
_cell.angle_gamma   90.00
#
_symmetry.space_group_name_H-M   'P 1'
#
loop_
_entity.id
_entity.type
_entity.pdbx_description
1 polymer ?
#
loop_
_entity_poly.entity_id
_entity_poly.type
_entity_poly.pdbx_seq_one_letter_code
_entity_poly.pdbx_strand_id
1 'polypeptide(L)'
;MSEVPAKAKVVVIGAGIVGNCLVGHLARLGWTDMVLLDKGPLPNPGGSTGHASNFIFPTDHNKEMAFLTVDSQNQYIAAGLNNTCGGIEVARTPERMEEFKRRMTSAKAWGIDARLVTPAEIKEMVPFINEEILLGGYYTPSVSVVDSLATGTMMRDEAVGKGVLSVFANTEVLDLLTEPAEGGPRIKAVVTDRGTIEAEHVAIACGVWSPRIAAMAGANIPLTPAVHQMADVGPIDILQQSGKELAYPIIRDMDTFCYERQSAGSMEVGSYAHRPIFMHPDEIPSNEEAALSPTELPLTYEDFDPQMEQAIELMDMLGDAEIKYA
;
A
#
# COMPACT_ATOMS: atom_id res chain seq x y z
N MET A 1 11.39 -20.07 -21.78
CA MET A 1 10.60 -19.91 -20.53
C MET A 1 10.26 -21.31 -20.03
N SER A 2 10.36 -21.58 -18.72
CA SER A 2 10.01 -22.89 -18.16
C SER A 2 8.49 -23.11 -18.22
N GLU A 3 8.06 -24.34 -18.49
CA GLU A 3 6.65 -24.74 -18.37
C GLU A 3 6.21 -24.71 -16.90
N VAL A 4 4.93 -24.41 -16.67
CA VAL A 4 4.33 -24.50 -15.33
C VAL A 4 4.13 -25.98 -14.94
N PRO A 5 4.08 -26.33 -13.64
CA PRO A 5 3.83 -27.69 -13.21
C PRO A 5 2.41 -28.14 -13.59
N ALA A 6 2.23 -29.42 -13.87
CA ALA A 6 0.89 -29.96 -14.22
C ALA A 6 -0.09 -29.94 -13.03
N LYS A 7 0.42 -29.91 -11.78
CA LYS A 7 -0.38 -29.92 -10.55
C LYS A 7 0.26 -29.07 -9.47
N ALA A 8 -0.58 -28.51 -8.61
CA ALA A 8 -0.18 -27.85 -7.37
C ALA A 8 -1.28 -27.98 -6.31
N LYS A 9 -0.92 -28.00 -5.05
CA LYS A 9 -1.89 -27.94 -3.95
C LYS A 9 -2.54 -26.58 -3.84
N VAL A 10 -1.72 -25.53 -3.96
CA VAL A 10 -2.19 -24.13 -3.90
C VAL A 10 -1.61 -23.36 -5.08
N VAL A 11 -2.45 -22.66 -5.81
CA VAL A 11 -2.05 -21.66 -6.80
C VAL A 11 -2.46 -20.28 -6.29
N VAL A 12 -1.50 -19.39 -6.11
CA VAL A 12 -1.74 -17.97 -5.77
C VAL A 12 -1.55 -17.13 -7.03
N ILE A 13 -2.57 -16.38 -7.40
CA ILE A 13 -2.57 -15.50 -8.57
C ILE A 13 -2.38 -14.06 -8.10
N GLY A 14 -1.28 -13.42 -8.53
CA GLY A 14 -0.86 -12.08 -8.13
C GLY A 14 0.31 -12.11 -7.14
N ALA A 15 1.45 -11.56 -7.55
CA ALA A 15 2.68 -11.45 -6.75
C ALA A 15 2.92 -10.02 -6.23
N GLY A 16 1.85 -9.27 -5.99
CA GLY A 16 1.88 -8.06 -5.15
C GLY A 16 2.15 -8.42 -3.70
N ILE A 17 2.15 -7.41 -2.81
CA ILE A 17 2.44 -7.61 -1.37
C ILE A 17 1.52 -8.68 -0.74
N VAL A 18 0.24 -8.70 -1.10
CA VAL A 18 -0.72 -9.67 -0.53
C VAL A 18 -0.37 -11.10 -0.93
N GLY A 19 -0.13 -11.37 -2.23
CA GLY A 19 0.20 -12.72 -2.69
C GLY A 19 1.54 -13.22 -2.17
N ASN A 20 2.56 -12.36 -2.15
CA ASN A 20 3.87 -12.68 -1.60
C ASN A 20 3.81 -12.98 -0.09
N CYS A 21 3.08 -12.17 0.69
CA CYS A 21 2.89 -12.43 2.12
C CYS A 21 2.08 -13.71 2.34
N LEU A 22 1.05 -13.97 1.53
CA LEU A 22 0.25 -15.17 1.64
C LEU A 22 1.11 -16.44 1.48
N VAL A 23 1.93 -16.54 0.43
CA VAL A 23 2.79 -17.72 0.23
C VAL A 23 3.85 -17.85 1.32
N GLY A 24 4.42 -16.74 1.80
CA GLY A 24 5.36 -16.74 2.92
C GLY A 24 4.73 -17.29 4.20
N HIS A 25 3.53 -16.80 4.57
CA HIS A 25 2.82 -17.28 5.76
C HIS A 25 2.34 -18.72 5.63
N LEU A 26 1.84 -19.13 4.46
CA LEU A 26 1.48 -20.52 4.21
C LEU A 26 2.69 -21.45 4.38
N ALA A 27 3.86 -21.04 3.86
CA ALA A 27 5.11 -21.79 4.03
C ALA A 27 5.54 -21.90 5.51
N ARG A 28 5.34 -20.85 6.32
CA ARG A 28 5.58 -20.86 7.76
C ARG A 28 4.62 -21.79 8.50
N LEU A 29 3.38 -21.92 8.01
CA LEU A 29 2.35 -22.83 8.53
C LEU A 29 2.52 -24.28 8.04
N GLY A 30 3.55 -24.58 7.24
CA GLY A 30 3.86 -25.93 6.79
C GLY A 30 3.16 -26.35 5.49
N TRP A 31 2.56 -25.42 4.75
CA TRP A 31 2.03 -25.71 3.43
C TRP A 31 3.15 -25.94 2.42
N THR A 32 2.93 -26.87 1.52
CA THR A 32 3.87 -27.27 0.46
C THR A 32 3.17 -27.33 -0.88
N ASP A 33 3.93 -27.54 -1.95
CA ASP A 33 3.41 -27.68 -3.32
C ASP A 33 2.57 -26.48 -3.74
N MET A 34 3.17 -25.29 -3.61
CA MET A 34 2.57 -24.01 -3.93
C MET A 34 3.14 -23.43 -5.22
N VAL A 35 2.30 -22.75 -5.98
CA VAL A 35 2.66 -21.97 -7.17
C VAL A 35 2.20 -20.53 -7.00
N LEU A 36 3.09 -19.59 -7.29
CA LEU A 36 2.79 -18.16 -7.38
C LEU A 36 2.91 -17.71 -8.83
N LEU A 37 1.85 -17.11 -9.36
CA LEU A 37 1.77 -16.61 -10.73
C LEU A 37 1.62 -15.10 -10.73
N ASP A 38 2.30 -14.42 -11.65
CA ASP A 38 2.01 -13.03 -11.97
C ASP A 38 2.21 -12.76 -13.47
N LYS A 39 1.32 -11.92 -14.02
CA LYS A 39 1.40 -11.45 -15.41
C LYS A 39 2.58 -10.51 -15.63
N GLY A 40 2.95 -9.75 -14.62
CA GLY A 40 4.04 -8.78 -14.67
C GLY A 40 5.41 -9.36 -14.30
N PRO A 41 6.47 -8.55 -14.48
CA PRO A 41 7.82 -8.87 -14.02
C PRO A 41 7.92 -8.82 -12.50
N LEU A 42 8.92 -9.49 -11.92
CA LEU A 42 9.21 -9.37 -10.49
C LEU A 42 10.54 -8.63 -10.29
N PRO A 43 10.70 -7.87 -9.20
CA PRO A 43 9.84 -7.79 -8.01
C PRO A 43 8.63 -6.83 -8.13
N ASN A 44 8.57 -5.97 -9.14
CA ASN A 44 7.48 -5.01 -9.34
C ASN A 44 6.58 -5.45 -10.51
N PRO A 45 5.43 -6.10 -10.23
CA PRO A 45 4.55 -6.61 -11.28
C PRO A 45 3.62 -5.56 -11.91
N GLY A 46 3.71 -4.29 -11.49
CA GLY A 46 2.90 -3.21 -12.04
C GLY A 46 1.60 -2.90 -11.32
N GLY A 47 1.36 -3.53 -10.15
CA GLY A 47 0.24 -3.18 -9.26
C GLY A 47 0.63 -2.16 -8.20
N SER A 48 -0.34 -1.77 -7.35
CA SER A 48 -0.19 -0.71 -6.34
C SER A 48 0.95 -0.91 -5.32
N THR A 49 1.49 -2.13 -5.18
CA THR A 49 2.62 -2.41 -4.28
C THR A 49 3.87 -1.59 -4.63
N GLY A 50 4.10 -1.33 -5.93
CA GLY A 50 5.33 -0.69 -6.40
C GLY A 50 5.37 0.83 -6.21
N HIS A 51 4.22 1.47 -6.03
CA HIS A 51 4.10 2.94 -5.98
C HIS A 51 3.26 3.47 -4.81
N ALA A 52 2.86 2.63 -3.87
CA ALA A 52 2.18 3.07 -2.67
C ALA A 52 3.13 3.89 -1.77
N SER A 53 2.60 4.88 -1.04
CA SER A 53 3.35 5.70 -0.08
C SER A 53 3.98 4.91 1.08
N ASN A 54 3.53 3.68 1.29
CA ASN A 54 4.11 2.67 2.20
C ASN A 54 4.25 3.10 3.67
N PHE A 55 3.57 4.14 4.13
CA PHE A 55 3.59 4.53 5.53
C PHE A 55 2.65 3.67 6.38
N ILE A 56 3.03 3.45 7.62
CA ILE A 56 2.32 2.63 8.58
C ILE A 56 2.00 3.46 9.81
N PHE A 57 0.71 3.72 10.03
CA PHE A 57 0.19 4.34 11.25
C PHE A 57 -0.44 3.25 12.12
N PRO A 58 0.15 2.89 13.26
CA PRO A 58 -0.33 1.77 14.09
C PRO A 58 -1.63 2.06 14.83
N THR A 59 -2.06 3.30 14.91
CA THR A 59 -3.35 3.68 15.50
C THR A 59 -4.44 3.74 14.44
N ASP A 60 -5.57 3.07 14.71
CA ASP A 60 -6.73 3.02 13.83
C ASP A 60 -8.01 3.26 14.65
N HIS A 61 -9.17 3.32 13.96
CA HIS A 61 -10.48 3.51 14.59
C HIS A 61 -10.98 2.28 15.35
N ASN A 62 -10.44 1.10 15.07
CA ASN A 62 -10.80 -0.13 15.75
C ASN A 62 -9.56 -0.94 16.18
N LYS A 63 -9.77 -1.77 17.21
CA LYS A 63 -8.71 -2.54 17.86
C LYS A 63 -8.11 -3.61 16.92
N GLU A 64 -8.93 -4.23 16.11
CA GLU A 64 -8.54 -5.31 15.21
C GLU A 64 -7.56 -4.81 14.15
N MET A 65 -7.86 -3.67 13.53
CA MET A 65 -6.97 -3.05 12.56
C MET A 65 -5.67 -2.58 13.20
N ALA A 66 -5.75 -1.94 14.37
CA ALA A 66 -4.56 -1.54 15.12
C ALA A 66 -3.68 -2.74 15.47
N PHE A 67 -4.28 -3.86 15.89
CA PHE A 67 -3.56 -5.11 16.17
C PHE A 67 -2.86 -5.67 14.92
N LEU A 68 -3.57 -5.77 13.79
CA LEU A 68 -2.99 -6.27 12.53
C LEU A 68 -1.87 -5.36 12.02
N THR A 69 -2.01 -4.04 12.17
CA THR A 69 -0.99 -3.08 11.79
C THR A 69 0.27 -3.21 12.63
N VAL A 70 0.11 -3.30 13.96
CA VAL A 70 1.24 -3.48 14.89
C VAL A 70 1.95 -4.82 14.65
N ASP A 71 1.20 -5.91 14.42
CA ASP A 71 1.78 -7.22 14.11
C ASP A 71 2.58 -7.19 12.80
N SER A 72 2.03 -6.58 11.74
CA SER A 72 2.72 -6.39 10.46
C SER A 72 3.99 -5.55 10.62
N GLN A 73 3.89 -4.42 11.32
CA GLN A 73 5.04 -3.54 11.59
C GLN A 73 6.16 -4.27 12.34
N ASN A 74 5.82 -5.08 13.34
CA ASN A 74 6.81 -5.88 14.07
C ASN A 74 7.55 -6.88 13.16
N GLN A 75 6.85 -7.47 12.19
CA GLN A 75 7.47 -8.35 11.19
C GLN A 75 8.43 -7.57 10.28
N TYR A 76 8.08 -6.36 9.85
CA TYR A 76 8.94 -5.49 9.04
C TYR A 76 10.17 -5.00 9.80
N ILE A 77 10.01 -4.66 11.09
CA ILE A 77 11.13 -4.31 11.98
C ILE A 77 12.08 -5.50 12.13
N ALA A 78 11.56 -6.69 12.39
CA ALA A 78 12.36 -7.90 12.52
C ALA A 78 13.13 -8.25 11.24
N ALA A 79 12.58 -7.90 10.09
CA ALA A 79 13.20 -8.08 8.79
C ALA A 79 14.22 -6.98 8.42
N GLY A 80 14.29 -5.88 9.15
CA GLY A 80 15.13 -4.72 8.84
C GLY A 80 14.63 -3.89 7.66
N LEU A 81 13.34 -3.99 7.32
CA LEU A 81 12.71 -3.33 6.17
C LEU A 81 11.80 -2.16 6.59
N ASN A 82 11.88 -1.75 7.84
CA ASN A 82 11.08 -0.69 8.43
C ASN A 82 11.95 0.53 8.75
N ASN A 83 11.53 1.71 8.30
CA ASN A 83 12.16 2.99 8.62
C ASN A 83 11.23 3.81 9.52
N THR A 84 11.52 3.86 10.82
CA THR A 84 10.70 4.59 11.80
C THR A 84 11.06 6.07 11.79
N CYS A 85 10.08 6.93 11.54
CA CYS A 85 10.25 8.39 11.48
C CYS A 85 9.31 9.15 12.44
N GLY A 86 8.29 8.46 12.99
CA GLY A 86 7.17 9.10 13.67
C GLY A 86 6.14 9.65 12.69
N GLY A 87 4.95 9.95 13.20
CA GLY A 87 3.88 10.57 12.41
C GLY A 87 3.01 11.46 13.28
N ILE A 88 2.55 12.54 12.70
CA ILE A 88 1.69 13.52 13.36
C ILE A 88 0.42 13.66 12.51
N GLU A 89 -0.71 13.35 13.09
CA GLU A 89 -2.01 13.70 12.51
C GLU A 89 -2.39 15.06 13.09
N VAL A 90 -2.53 16.09 12.24
CA VAL A 90 -2.82 17.46 12.68
C VAL A 90 -4.31 17.76 12.66
N ALA A 91 -4.75 18.69 13.50
CA ALA A 91 -6.11 19.16 13.63
C ALA A 91 -6.21 20.65 13.44
N ARG A 92 -7.13 21.08 12.56
CA ARG A 92 -7.51 22.48 12.35
C ARG A 92 -8.82 22.83 13.07
N THR A 93 -9.58 21.81 13.51
CA THR A 93 -10.90 21.98 14.12
C THR A 93 -10.97 21.44 15.55
N PRO A 94 -11.83 22.02 16.43
CA PRO A 94 -12.06 21.49 17.78
C PRO A 94 -12.60 20.06 17.77
N GLU A 95 -13.44 19.71 16.80
CA GLU A 95 -14.04 18.38 16.63
C GLU A 95 -12.95 17.33 16.38
N ARG A 96 -11.94 17.65 15.57
CA ARG A 96 -10.78 16.79 15.32
C ARG A 96 -9.94 16.60 16.58
N MET A 97 -9.74 17.64 17.35
CA MET A 97 -9.03 17.52 18.63
C MET A 97 -9.78 16.63 19.64
N GLU A 98 -11.12 16.66 19.65
CA GLU A 98 -11.91 15.74 20.48
C GLU A 98 -11.81 14.29 19.99
N GLU A 99 -11.73 14.08 18.69
CA GLU A 99 -11.44 12.75 18.13
C GLU A 99 -10.06 12.25 18.57
N PHE A 100 -9.02 13.08 18.47
CA PHE A 100 -7.68 12.71 18.90
C PHE A 100 -7.59 12.36 20.39
N LYS A 101 -8.33 13.02 21.25
CA LYS A 101 -8.42 12.65 22.68
C LYS A 101 -9.00 11.25 22.85
N ARG A 102 -10.06 10.90 22.09
CA ARG A 102 -10.66 9.56 22.11
C ARG A 102 -9.66 8.52 21.59
N ARG A 103 -9.02 8.78 20.45
CA ARG A 103 -8.02 7.88 19.84
C ARG A 103 -6.80 7.67 20.75
N MET A 104 -6.32 8.70 21.42
CA MET A 104 -5.24 8.58 22.41
C MET A 104 -5.64 7.62 23.56
N THR A 105 -6.88 7.72 24.04
CA THR A 105 -7.37 6.82 25.09
C THR A 105 -7.42 5.37 24.61
N SER A 106 -7.87 5.16 23.35
CA SER A 106 -7.90 3.83 22.74
C SER A 106 -6.50 3.28 22.51
N ALA A 107 -5.58 4.07 21.96
CA ALA A 107 -4.19 3.69 21.75
C ALA A 107 -3.53 3.23 23.05
N LYS A 108 -3.72 3.99 24.14
CA LYS A 108 -3.22 3.62 25.47
C LYS A 108 -3.78 2.29 25.96
N ALA A 109 -5.09 2.05 25.75
CA ALA A 109 -5.74 0.79 26.12
C ALA A 109 -5.23 -0.40 25.28
N TRP A 110 -4.74 -0.15 24.07
CA TRP A 110 -4.18 -1.16 23.15
C TRP A 110 -2.66 -1.30 23.26
N GLY A 111 -2.02 -0.54 24.14
CA GLY A 111 -0.56 -0.59 24.35
C GLY A 111 0.26 0.12 23.27
N ILE A 112 -0.36 1.04 22.51
CA ILE A 112 0.31 1.85 21.49
C ILE A 112 0.72 3.17 22.11
N ASP A 113 2.00 3.55 21.96
CA ASP A 113 2.50 4.84 22.40
C ASP A 113 2.03 5.95 21.47
N ALA A 114 1.26 6.89 22.01
CA ALA A 114 0.78 8.06 21.28
C ALA A 114 0.42 9.17 22.27
N ARG A 115 0.57 10.42 21.84
CA ARG A 115 0.26 11.59 22.67
C ARG A 115 -0.31 12.74 21.85
N LEU A 116 -1.05 13.62 22.53
CA LEU A 116 -1.41 14.91 21.96
C LEU A 116 -0.19 15.84 21.99
N VAL A 117 -0.08 16.67 20.97
CA VAL A 117 0.98 17.67 20.82
C VAL A 117 0.37 19.04 20.51
N THR A 118 1.00 20.07 21.03
CA THR A 118 0.65 21.47 20.76
C THR A 118 1.20 21.92 19.40
N PRO A 119 0.67 23.01 18.79
CA PRO A 119 1.23 23.56 17.56
C PRO A 119 2.73 23.86 17.65
N ALA A 120 3.18 24.41 18.78
CA ALA A 120 4.61 24.70 19.02
C ALA A 120 5.47 23.43 19.03
N GLU A 121 5.02 22.34 19.68
CA GLU A 121 5.73 21.06 19.65
C GLU A 121 5.75 20.44 18.22
N ILE A 122 4.69 20.65 17.44
CA ILE A 122 4.67 20.24 16.02
C ILE A 122 5.73 21.02 15.24
N LYS A 123 5.79 22.33 15.42
CA LYS A 123 6.77 23.21 14.78
C LYS A 123 8.22 22.84 15.12
N GLU A 124 8.49 22.42 16.36
CA GLU A 124 9.80 21.91 16.76
C GLU A 124 10.19 20.62 16.00
N MET A 125 9.23 19.74 15.77
CA MET A 125 9.46 18.48 15.05
C MET A 125 9.49 18.67 13.53
N VAL A 126 8.71 19.61 12.98
CA VAL A 126 8.55 19.91 11.56
C VAL A 126 8.69 21.42 11.34
N PRO A 127 9.94 21.95 11.22
CA PRO A 127 10.20 23.39 11.24
C PRO A 127 9.54 24.23 10.14
N PHE A 128 9.13 23.59 9.07
CA PHE A 128 8.50 24.21 7.89
C PHE A 128 6.97 24.16 7.89
N ILE A 129 6.34 23.60 8.95
CA ILE A 129 4.87 23.56 9.06
C ILE A 129 4.31 24.93 9.49
N ASN A 130 3.14 25.29 8.99
CA ASN A 130 2.39 26.46 9.42
C ASN A 130 1.59 26.13 10.70
N GLU A 131 2.17 26.44 11.86
CA GLU A 131 1.54 26.16 13.15
C GLU A 131 0.32 27.07 13.46
N GLU A 132 0.19 28.22 12.78
CA GLU A 132 -0.86 29.22 13.08
C GLU A 132 -2.26 28.72 12.73
N ILE A 133 -2.37 27.80 11.78
CA ILE A 133 -3.65 27.21 11.36
C ILE A 133 -4.03 25.95 12.17
N LEU A 134 -3.16 25.51 13.08
CA LEU A 134 -3.33 24.27 13.83
C LEU A 134 -3.85 24.52 15.25
N LEU A 135 -4.72 23.64 15.71
CA LEU A 135 -5.12 23.58 17.12
C LEU A 135 -4.29 22.58 17.93
N GLY A 136 -3.60 21.68 17.27
CA GLY A 136 -2.74 20.64 17.83
C GLY A 136 -2.64 19.44 16.94
N GLY A 137 -2.13 18.34 17.50
CA GLY A 137 -1.96 17.11 16.75
C GLY A 137 -1.95 15.88 17.64
N TYR A 138 -1.93 14.73 16.97
CA TYR A 138 -1.83 13.40 17.55
C TYR A 138 -0.55 12.74 17.04
N TYR A 139 0.46 12.68 17.89
CA TYR A 139 1.79 12.16 17.56
C TYR A 139 1.91 10.68 17.96
N THR A 140 2.34 9.87 17.01
CA THR A 140 2.64 8.44 17.19
C THR A 140 4.10 8.20 16.82
N PRO A 141 5.00 7.98 17.80
CA PRO A 141 6.45 7.85 17.54
C PRO A 141 6.82 6.63 16.70
N SER A 142 6.01 5.58 16.74
CA SER A 142 6.27 4.32 16.01
C SER A 142 5.80 4.33 14.55
N VAL A 143 5.23 5.43 14.05
CA VAL A 143 4.91 5.54 12.61
C VAL A 143 6.18 5.37 11.78
N SER A 144 6.05 4.66 10.68
CA SER A 144 7.17 4.24 9.85
C SER A 144 6.80 4.11 8.37
N VAL A 145 7.81 3.94 7.54
CA VAL A 145 7.69 3.53 6.14
C VAL A 145 8.28 2.14 5.98
N VAL A 146 7.67 1.30 5.16
CA VAL A 146 8.15 -0.03 4.82
C VAL A 146 8.56 -0.09 3.35
N ASP A 147 9.61 -0.85 3.04
CA ASP A 147 9.90 -1.26 1.66
C ASP A 147 9.00 -2.45 1.30
N SER A 148 7.88 -2.17 0.62
CA SER A 148 6.86 -3.16 0.27
C SER A 148 7.37 -4.18 -0.74
N LEU A 149 8.19 -3.77 -1.72
CA LEU A 149 8.76 -4.68 -2.73
C LEU A 149 9.79 -5.61 -2.11
N ALA A 150 10.68 -5.06 -1.27
CA ALA A 150 11.66 -5.88 -0.54
C ALA A 150 10.96 -6.84 0.44
N THR A 151 9.90 -6.38 1.13
CA THR A 151 9.10 -7.23 2.02
C THR A 151 8.45 -8.39 1.27
N GLY A 152 7.78 -8.10 0.16
CA GLY A 152 7.17 -9.14 -0.68
C GLY A 152 8.21 -10.12 -1.21
N THR A 153 9.36 -9.61 -1.65
CA THR A 153 10.48 -10.43 -2.12
C THR A 153 10.99 -11.36 -1.02
N MET A 154 11.26 -10.83 0.17
CA MET A 154 11.71 -11.61 1.32
C MET A 154 10.74 -12.75 1.67
N MET A 155 9.44 -12.45 1.76
CA MET A 155 8.41 -13.44 2.09
C MET A 155 8.33 -14.57 1.05
N ARG A 156 8.38 -14.21 -0.22
CA ARG A 156 8.41 -15.16 -1.35
C ARG A 156 9.68 -16.00 -1.32
N ASP A 157 10.83 -15.38 -1.17
CA ASP A 157 12.13 -16.06 -1.23
C ASP A 157 12.34 -16.99 -0.04
N GLU A 158 11.76 -16.69 1.14
CA GLU A 158 11.69 -17.63 2.27
C GLU A 158 10.97 -18.93 1.88
N ALA A 159 9.83 -18.83 1.20
CA ALA A 159 9.07 -19.99 0.75
C ALA A 159 9.79 -20.77 -0.36
N VAL A 160 10.44 -20.07 -1.30
CA VAL A 160 11.29 -20.69 -2.33
C VAL A 160 12.47 -21.41 -1.70
N GLY A 161 13.16 -20.78 -0.75
CA GLY A 161 14.31 -21.36 -0.06
C GLY A 161 13.99 -22.64 0.74
N LYS A 162 12.73 -22.77 1.21
CA LYS A 162 12.23 -24.01 1.81
C LYS A 162 11.87 -25.10 0.80
N GLY A 163 11.94 -24.81 -0.51
CA GLY A 163 11.58 -25.75 -1.58
C GLY A 163 10.07 -26.04 -1.68
N VAL A 164 9.22 -25.17 -1.14
CA VAL A 164 7.75 -25.38 -1.08
C VAL A 164 6.97 -24.48 -2.03
N LEU A 165 7.64 -23.56 -2.74
CA LEU A 165 7.05 -22.60 -3.66
C LEU A 165 7.78 -22.59 -5.00
N SER A 166 7.04 -22.66 -6.10
CA SER A 166 7.50 -22.34 -7.46
C SER A 166 6.90 -21.02 -7.92
N VAL A 167 7.72 -20.15 -8.51
CA VAL A 167 7.31 -18.79 -8.91
C VAL A 167 7.43 -18.61 -10.42
N PHE A 168 6.38 -18.09 -11.04
CA PHE A 168 6.31 -17.82 -12.47
C PHE A 168 5.86 -16.38 -12.71
N ALA A 169 6.84 -15.51 -12.94
CA ALA A 169 6.62 -14.16 -13.43
C ALA A 169 6.33 -14.18 -14.94
N ASN A 170 5.77 -13.09 -15.46
CA ASN A 170 5.36 -12.94 -16.86
C ASN A 170 4.53 -14.15 -17.33
N THR A 171 3.55 -14.55 -16.52
CA THR A 171 2.68 -15.70 -16.77
C THR A 171 1.24 -15.26 -16.56
N GLU A 172 0.51 -15.16 -17.66
CA GLU A 172 -0.88 -14.70 -17.63
C GLU A 172 -1.85 -15.86 -17.35
N VAL A 173 -2.76 -15.63 -16.42
CA VAL A 173 -3.91 -16.54 -16.21
C VAL A 173 -4.99 -16.19 -17.22
N LEU A 174 -5.37 -17.17 -18.02
CA LEU A 174 -6.33 -17.04 -19.12
C LEU A 174 -7.73 -17.51 -18.74
N ASP A 175 -7.83 -18.52 -17.84
CA ASP A 175 -9.12 -19.07 -17.39
C ASP A 175 -8.97 -19.82 -16.06
N LEU A 176 -10.09 -19.99 -15.36
CA LEU A 176 -10.23 -20.78 -14.15
C LEU A 176 -11.28 -21.89 -14.39
N LEU A 177 -10.83 -23.12 -14.56
CA LEU A 177 -11.73 -24.25 -14.80
C LEU A 177 -12.36 -24.71 -13.48
N THR A 178 -13.66 -24.92 -13.50
CA THR A 178 -14.42 -25.46 -12.38
C THR A 178 -15.10 -26.80 -12.76
N GLU A 179 -15.45 -27.57 -11.75
CA GLU A 179 -16.23 -28.81 -11.90
C GLU A 179 -17.41 -28.79 -10.92
N PRO A 180 -18.51 -29.50 -11.26
CA PRO A 180 -19.63 -29.64 -10.34
C PRO A 180 -19.20 -30.36 -9.06
N ALA A 181 -19.61 -29.82 -7.90
CA ALA A 181 -19.39 -30.44 -6.59
C ALA A 181 -20.60 -30.22 -5.69
N GLU A 182 -20.70 -31.01 -4.61
CA GLU A 182 -21.71 -30.80 -3.57
C GLU A 182 -21.51 -29.42 -2.94
N GLY A 183 -22.54 -28.59 -2.92
CA GLY A 183 -22.49 -27.20 -2.40
C GLY A 183 -22.15 -26.14 -3.44
N GLY A 184 -21.90 -26.51 -4.70
CA GLY A 184 -21.61 -25.58 -5.80
C GLY A 184 -20.34 -25.92 -6.58
N PRO A 185 -20.00 -25.16 -7.62
CA PRO A 185 -18.79 -25.36 -8.41
C PRO A 185 -17.53 -25.32 -7.56
N ARG A 186 -16.59 -26.23 -7.78
CA ARG A 186 -15.26 -26.27 -7.16
C ARG A 186 -14.20 -25.99 -8.22
N ILE A 187 -13.13 -25.29 -7.83
CA ILE A 187 -11.98 -25.10 -8.70
C ILE A 187 -11.36 -26.46 -9.08
N LYS A 188 -10.96 -26.58 -10.34
CA LYS A 188 -10.29 -27.73 -10.89
C LYS A 188 -8.89 -27.41 -11.38
N ALA A 189 -8.73 -26.33 -12.14
CA ALA A 189 -7.46 -25.99 -12.73
C ALA A 189 -7.36 -24.48 -13.05
N VAL A 190 -6.13 -23.99 -13.14
CA VAL A 190 -5.76 -22.66 -13.63
C VAL A 190 -5.15 -22.83 -15.02
N VAL A 191 -5.72 -22.17 -16.02
CA VAL A 191 -5.20 -22.14 -17.40
C VAL A 191 -4.32 -20.91 -17.55
N THR A 192 -3.09 -21.08 -18.01
CA THR A 192 -2.16 -19.99 -18.26
C THR A 192 -1.66 -20.02 -19.70
N ASP A 193 -0.99 -18.96 -20.13
CA ASP A 193 -0.27 -18.87 -21.40
C ASP A 193 0.92 -19.85 -21.51
N ARG A 194 1.26 -20.55 -20.40
CA ARG A 194 2.38 -21.50 -20.28
C ARG A 194 1.97 -22.93 -19.94
N GLY A 195 0.68 -23.21 -19.94
CA GLY A 195 0.12 -24.51 -19.62
C GLY A 195 -1.00 -24.45 -18.56
N THR A 196 -1.50 -25.62 -18.20
CA THR A 196 -2.61 -25.76 -17.25
C THR A 196 -2.13 -26.44 -15.98
N ILE A 197 -2.49 -25.88 -14.83
CA ILE A 197 -2.15 -26.37 -13.49
C ILE A 197 -3.42 -26.90 -12.82
N GLU A 198 -3.54 -28.21 -12.60
CA GLU A 198 -4.57 -28.74 -11.70
C GLU A 198 -4.31 -28.23 -10.28
N ALA A 199 -5.34 -27.69 -9.61
CA ALA A 199 -5.19 -27.06 -8.31
C ALA A 199 -6.28 -27.49 -7.33
N GLU A 200 -5.90 -27.80 -6.08
CA GLU A 200 -6.86 -28.05 -5.01
C GLU A 200 -7.44 -26.74 -4.46
N HIS A 201 -6.60 -25.71 -4.38
CA HIS A 201 -6.95 -24.37 -3.90
C HIS A 201 -6.39 -23.30 -4.82
N VAL A 202 -7.18 -22.26 -5.07
CA VAL A 202 -6.74 -21.06 -5.78
C VAL A 202 -7.02 -19.85 -4.93
N ALA A 203 -6.00 -19.02 -4.72
CA ALA A 203 -6.12 -17.72 -4.05
C ALA A 203 -5.94 -16.61 -5.08
N ILE A 204 -6.90 -15.68 -5.14
CA ILE A 204 -6.85 -14.51 -6.01
C ILE A 204 -6.33 -13.34 -5.18
N ALA A 205 -5.13 -12.83 -5.52
CA ALA A 205 -4.46 -11.70 -4.89
C ALA A 205 -4.09 -10.62 -5.93
N CYS A 206 -4.97 -10.42 -6.92
CA CYS A 206 -4.72 -9.61 -8.12
C CYS A 206 -5.09 -8.13 -7.94
N GLY A 207 -5.17 -7.61 -6.69
CA GLY A 207 -5.49 -6.21 -6.44
C GLY A 207 -6.74 -5.76 -7.20
N VAL A 208 -6.64 -4.68 -7.94
CA VAL A 208 -7.73 -4.07 -8.71
C VAL A 208 -8.27 -4.96 -9.84
N TRP A 209 -7.52 -5.97 -10.30
CA TRP A 209 -7.95 -6.94 -11.32
C TRP A 209 -8.65 -8.17 -10.74
N SER A 210 -8.76 -8.28 -9.40
CA SER A 210 -9.38 -9.45 -8.74
C SER A 210 -10.80 -9.77 -9.22
N PRO A 211 -11.70 -8.79 -9.50
CA PRO A 211 -13.02 -9.08 -10.05
C PRO A 211 -12.99 -9.81 -11.40
N ARG A 212 -12.06 -9.41 -12.28
CA ARG A 212 -11.88 -10.03 -13.60
C ARG A 212 -11.46 -11.50 -13.47
N ILE A 213 -10.51 -11.78 -12.61
CA ILE A 213 -10.04 -13.16 -12.38
C ILE A 213 -11.12 -14.01 -11.71
N ALA A 214 -11.85 -13.45 -10.74
CA ALA A 214 -12.93 -14.17 -10.06
C ALA A 214 -14.08 -14.55 -11.03
N ALA A 215 -14.41 -13.65 -11.97
CA ALA A 215 -15.44 -13.90 -12.97
C ALA A 215 -15.17 -15.13 -13.84
N MET A 216 -13.89 -15.49 -14.09
CA MET A 216 -13.50 -16.70 -14.82
C MET A 216 -14.00 -17.97 -14.12
N ALA A 217 -14.09 -17.96 -12.78
CA ALA A 217 -14.65 -19.07 -11.99
C ALA A 217 -16.14 -18.91 -11.68
N GLY A 218 -16.81 -17.93 -12.28
CA GLY A 218 -18.22 -17.60 -11.99
C GLY A 218 -18.44 -16.96 -10.61
N ALA A 219 -17.39 -16.48 -9.95
CA ALA A 219 -17.45 -15.79 -8.67
C ALA A 219 -17.51 -14.26 -8.87
N ASN A 220 -18.19 -13.57 -7.93
CA ASN A 220 -18.28 -12.12 -7.93
C ASN A 220 -17.54 -11.54 -6.72
N ILE A 221 -16.56 -10.67 -6.97
CA ILE A 221 -15.89 -9.87 -5.95
C ILE A 221 -16.42 -8.43 -6.08
N PRO A 222 -17.13 -7.90 -5.06
CA PRO A 222 -17.70 -6.55 -5.09
C PRO A 222 -16.61 -5.48 -4.83
N LEU A 223 -15.71 -5.31 -5.80
CA LEU A 223 -14.63 -4.34 -5.76
C LEU A 223 -14.71 -3.45 -6.99
N THR A 224 -14.67 -2.14 -6.78
CA THR A 224 -14.55 -1.13 -7.83
C THR A 224 -13.23 -0.40 -7.62
N PRO A 225 -12.31 -0.43 -8.58
CA PRO A 225 -11.08 0.36 -8.51
C PRO A 225 -11.38 1.85 -8.43
N ALA A 226 -10.63 2.55 -7.60
CA ALA A 226 -10.65 4.00 -7.50
C ALA A 226 -9.24 4.55 -7.63
N VAL A 227 -9.10 5.66 -8.36
CA VAL A 227 -7.83 6.38 -8.50
C VAL A 227 -7.63 7.22 -7.25
N HIS A 228 -6.44 7.12 -6.67
CA HIS A 228 -5.94 7.99 -5.62
C HIS A 228 -4.76 8.77 -6.17
N GLN A 229 -4.71 10.07 -5.86
CA GLN A 229 -3.72 10.96 -6.46
C GLN A 229 -2.62 11.33 -5.47
N MET A 230 -1.40 11.37 -5.95
CA MET A 230 -0.20 11.69 -5.21
C MET A 230 0.80 12.39 -6.14
N ALA A 231 1.54 13.35 -5.64
CA ALA A 231 2.62 14.02 -6.37
C ALA A 231 3.91 14.06 -5.56
N ASP A 232 5.06 13.88 -6.20
CA ASP A 232 6.39 14.18 -5.64
C ASP A 232 6.77 15.61 -6.03
N VAL A 233 6.89 16.46 -5.03
CA VAL A 233 7.10 17.90 -5.17
C VAL A 233 8.52 18.25 -4.72
N GLY A 234 9.31 18.87 -5.56
CA GLY A 234 10.70 19.24 -5.23
C GLY A 234 11.52 19.68 -6.44
N PRO A 235 12.83 19.92 -6.27
CA PRO A 235 13.60 19.78 -5.01
C PRO A 235 13.27 20.87 -3.97
N ILE A 236 13.41 20.53 -2.68
CA ILE A 236 13.18 21.44 -1.57
C ILE A 236 14.45 21.51 -0.72
N ASP A 237 15.03 22.70 -0.58
CA ASP A 237 16.34 22.90 0.03
C ASP A 237 16.49 22.34 1.45
N ILE A 238 15.52 22.58 2.32
CA ILE A 238 15.58 22.11 3.72
C ILE A 238 15.55 20.57 3.80
N LEU A 239 14.87 19.91 2.86
CA LEU A 239 14.82 18.45 2.79
C LEU A 239 16.13 17.89 2.23
N GLN A 240 16.70 18.52 1.19
CA GLN A 240 17.99 18.15 0.64
C GLN A 240 19.12 18.27 1.69
N GLN A 241 19.11 19.36 2.47
CA GLN A 241 20.10 19.59 3.53
C GLN A 241 20.04 18.55 4.64
N SER A 242 18.91 17.89 4.84
CA SER A 242 18.79 16.80 5.83
C SER A 242 19.70 15.61 5.51
N GLY A 243 20.01 15.41 4.23
CA GLY A 243 20.81 14.29 3.74
C GLY A 243 20.21 12.89 4.00
N LYS A 244 18.92 12.83 4.39
CA LYS A 244 18.21 11.62 4.73
C LYS A 244 17.02 11.43 3.79
N GLU A 245 16.63 10.19 3.59
CA GLU A 245 15.40 9.88 2.88
C GLU A 245 14.15 10.30 3.69
N LEU A 246 14.21 10.07 5.00
CA LEU A 246 13.17 10.44 5.98
C LEU A 246 13.84 11.03 7.22
N ALA A 247 13.80 12.36 7.38
CA ALA A 247 14.32 13.07 8.54
C ALA A 247 13.21 13.56 9.47
N TYR A 248 12.01 13.74 8.93
CA TYR A 248 10.88 14.36 9.62
C TYR A 248 9.72 13.37 9.78
N PRO A 249 8.87 13.56 10.81
CA PRO A 249 7.62 12.82 10.94
C PRO A 249 6.73 12.98 9.70
N ILE A 250 6.01 11.93 9.35
CA ILE A 250 4.97 12.01 8.33
C ILE A 250 3.81 12.83 8.87
N ILE A 251 3.34 13.78 8.10
CA ILE A 251 2.19 14.61 8.46
C ILE A 251 0.93 14.07 7.78
N ARG A 252 -0.18 14.06 8.50
CA ARG A 252 -1.52 13.82 7.95
C ARG A 252 -2.44 14.93 8.43
N ASP A 253 -2.91 15.76 7.52
CA ASP A 253 -3.94 16.73 7.82
C ASP A 253 -5.31 16.05 7.74
N MET A 254 -5.86 15.74 8.90
CA MET A 254 -7.08 14.96 9.00
C MET A 254 -8.35 15.77 8.68
N ASP A 255 -8.25 17.08 8.59
CA ASP A 255 -9.37 17.96 8.24
C ASP A 255 -9.45 18.24 6.72
N THR A 256 -8.31 18.20 6.03
CA THR A 256 -8.21 18.33 4.56
C THR A 256 -8.00 16.99 3.85
N PHE A 257 -7.75 15.90 4.61
CA PHE A 257 -7.44 14.57 4.10
C PHE A 257 -6.18 14.49 3.23
N CYS A 258 -5.24 15.41 3.45
CA CYS A 258 -3.92 15.39 2.84
C CYS A 258 -2.91 14.65 3.72
N TYR A 259 -1.85 14.19 3.09
CA TYR A 259 -0.67 13.71 3.79
C TYR A 259 0.60 14.20 3.10
N GLU A 260 1.63 14.44 3.87
CA GLU A 260 2.94 14.91 3.43
C GLU A 260 4.02 14.01 4.02
N ARG A 261 4.80 13.40 3.15
CA ARG A 261 5.91 12.51 3.49
C ARG A 261 7.17 12.94 2.79
N GLN A 262 8.26 13.17 3.54
CA GLN A 262 9.55 13.40 2.91
C GLN A 262 9.97 12.19 2.04
N SER A 263 10.46 12.47 0.84
CA SER A 263 11.08 11.52 -0.07
C SER A 263 12.45 12.07 -0.49
N ALA A 264 13.47 11.77 0.30
CA ALA A 264 14.82 12.36 0.17
C ALA A 264 14.79 13.89 0.13
N GLY A 265 15.10 14.51 -1.01
CA GLY A 265 15.10 15.97 -1.19
C GLY A 265 13.77 16.56 -1.68
N SER A 266 12.70 15.78 -1.66
CA SER A 266 11.36 16.16 -2.11
C SER A 266 10.31 15.84 -1.05
N MET A 267 9.07 16.28 -1.29
CA MET A 267 7.91 15.94 -0.49
C MET A 267 6.88 15.19 -1.35
N GLU A 268 6.49 14.00 -0.93
CA GLU A 268 5.34 13.29 -1.46
C GLU A 268 4.09 13.89 -0.82
N VAL A 269 3.20 14.42 -1.65
CA VAL A 269 1.91 15.01 -1.26
C VAL A 269 0.80 14.15 -1.86
N GLY A 270 -0.09 13.61 -1.02
CA GLY A 270 -1.25 12.89 -1.48
C GLY A 270 -2.51 13.35 -0.80
N SER A 271 -3.65 13.11 -1.43
CA SER A 271 -4.94 13.51 -0.88
C SER A 271 -6.05 12.54 -1.20
N TYR A 272 -6.96 12.39 -0.25
CA TYR A 272 -8.20 11.62 -0.37
C TYR A 272 -9.45 12.49 -0.52
N ALA A 273 -9.29 13.83 -0.56
CA ALA A 273 -10.42 14.77 -0.57
C ALA A 273 -11.00 15.04 -1.96
N HIS A 274 -10.35 14.57 -3.04
CA HIS A 274 -10.91 14.70 -4.38
C HIS A 274 -12.17 13.85 -4.57
N ARG A 275 -12.96 14.17 -5.61
CA ARG A 275 -14.12 13.35 -5.98
C ARG A 275 -13.69 11.89 -6.22
N PRO A 276 -14.56 10.91 -5.99
CA PRO A 276 -14.26 9.53 -6.37
C PRO A 276 -14.07 9.40 -7.88
N ILE A 277 -12.88 8.96 -8.29
CA ILE A 277 -12.55 8.69 -9.70
C ILE A 277 -12.52 7.17 -9.85
N PHE A 278 -13.63 6.61 -10.32
CA PHE A 278 -13.74 5.17 -10.53
C PHE A 278 -13.20 4.78 -11.90
N MET A 279 -12.63 3.59 -11.97
CA MET A 279 -12.12 3.00 -13.20
C MET A 279 -12.58 1.57 -13.33
N HIS A 280 -12.92 1.13 -14.54
CA HIS A 280 -13.17 -0.29 -14.78
C HIS A 280 -11.83 -1.06 -14.87
N PRO A 281 -11.72 -2.29 -14.34
CA PRO A 281 -10.48 -3.07 -14.43
C PRO A 281 -9.94 -3.27 -15.87
N ASP A 282 -10.82 -3.29 -16.86
CA ASP A 282 -10.45 -3.42 -18.29
C ASP A 282 -9.92 -2.12 -18.92
N GLU A 283 -10.08 -0.98 -18.23
CA GLU A 283 -9.54 0.33 -18.67
C GLU A 283 -8.13 0.58 -18.14
N ILE A 284 -7.66 -0.25 -17.20
CA ILE A 284 -6.31 -0.17 -16.67
C ILE A 284 -5.34 -0.68 -17.75
N PRO A 285 -4.34 0.11 -18.16
CA PRO A 285 -3.44 -0.28 -19.24
C PRO A 285 -2.65 -1.55 -18.91
N SER A 286 -2.19 -2.24 -19.93
CA SER A 286 -1.25 -3.36 -19.77
C SER A 286 0.16 -2.86 -19.42
N ASN A 287 1.06 -3.77 -19.01
CA ASN A 287 2.48 -3.44 -18.79
C ASN A 287 3.18 -2.90 -20.04
N GLU A 288 2.68 -3.21 -21.23
CA GLU A 288 3.25 -2.78 -22.52
C GLU A 288 2.75 -1.40 -22.92
N GLU A 289 1.53 -1.04 -22.51
CA GLU A 289 0.88 0.24 -22.84
C GLU A 289 1.17 1.33 -21.77
N ALA A 290 1.47 0.93 -20.54
CA ALA A 290 1.72 1.87 -19.46
C ALA A 290 3.06 2.60 -19.62
N ALA A 291 3.07 3.92 -19.39
CA ALA A 291 4.28 4.72 -19.48
C ALA A 291 5.28 4.39 -18.33
N LEU A 292 4.78 4.11 -17.15
CA LEU A 292 5.56 3.74 -15.97
C LEU A 292 5.12 2.37 -15.44
N SER A 293 3.91 2.28 -14.96
CA SER A 293 3.31 1.05 -14.46
C SER A 293 1.80 1.06 -14.72
N PRO A 294 1.14 -0.09 -14.89
CA PRO A 294 -0.30 -0.13 -15.21
C PRO A 294 -1.19 0.63 -14.24
N THR A 295 -0.83 0.73 -12.99
CA THR A 295 -1.62 1.42 -11.96
C THR A 295 -1.09 2.81 -11.61
N GLU A 296 -0.08 3.31 -12.32
CA GLU A 296 0.41 4.69 -12.25
C GLU A 296 -0.18 5.49 -13.42
N LEU A 297 -1.27 6.19 -13.14
CA LEU A 297 -2.05 6.93 -14.12
C LEU A 297 -1.67 8.42 -14.07
N PRO A 298 -1.82 9.16 -15.17
CA PRO A 298 -1.57 10.60 -15.18
C PRO A 298 -2.43 11.35 -14.15
N LEU A 299 -1.84 12.36 -13.50
CA LEU A 299 -2.51 13.22 -12.54
C LEU A 299 -3.68 13.97 -13.20
N THR A 300 -4.83 14.00 -12.54
CA THR A 300 -5.95 14.86 -12.93
C THR A 300 -5.84 16.18 -12.18
N TYR A 301 -5.22 17.18 -12.81
CA TYR A 301 -4.92 18.47 -12.20
C TYR A 301 -6.17 19.16 -11.63
N GLU A 302 -7.29 19.15 -12.36
CA GLU A 302 -8.55 19.76 -11.89
C GLU A 302 -9.07 19.19 -10.57
N ASP A 303 -8.75 17.92 -10.28
CA ASP A 303 -9.11 17.25 -9.03
C ASP A 303 -8.02 17.39 -7.97
N PHE A 304 -6.75 17.58 -8.36
CA PHE A 304 -5.62 17.62 -7.45
C PHE A 304 -5.22 19.03 -7.01
N ASP A 305 -5.34 20.05 -7.90
CA ASP A 305 -4.94 21.43 -7.60
C ASP A 305 -5.56 21.99 -6.30
N PRO A 306 -6.87 21.81 -6.02
CA PRO A 306 -7.45 22.26 -4.75
C PRO A 306 -6.85 21.58 -3.51
N GLN A 307 -6.34 20.36 -3.67
CA GLN A 307 -5.68 19.61 -2.60
C GLN A 307 -4.25 20.13 -2.39
N MET A 308 -3.57 20.43 -3.48
CA MET A 308 -2.24 21.02 -3.44
C MET A 308 -2.23 22.41 -2.80
N GLU A 309 -3.27 23.24 -3.06
CA GLU A 309 -3.45 24.52 -2.38
C GLU A 309 -3.52 24.35 -0.85
N GLN A 310 -4.25 23.33 -0.36
CA GLN A 310 -4.35 23.03 1.07
C GLN A 310 -3.03 22.53 1.67
N ALA A 311 -2.27 21.75 0.91
CA ALA A 311 -0.93 21.33 1.34
C ALA A 311 0.05 22.52 1.40
N ILE A 312 -0.03 23.46 0.45
CA ILE A 312 0.75 24.70 0.45
C ILE A 312 0.38 25.58 1.65
N GLU A 313 -0.89 25.69 2.00
CA GLU A 313 -1.32 26.43 3.21
C GLU A 313 -0.69 25.86 4.49
N LEU A 314 -0.53 24.53 4.54
CA LEU A 314 0.12 23.83 5.66
C LEU A 314 1.65 23.94 5.62
N MET A 315 2.25 23.93 4.42
CA MET A 315 3.70 23.95 4.18
C MET A 315 4.00 24.85 2.96
N ASP A 316 4.23 26.13 3.18
CA ASP A 316 4.42 27.17 2.16
C ASP A 316 5.56 26.85 1.17
N MET A 317 6.59 26.14 1.63
CA MET A 317 7.71 25.69 0.79
C MET A 317 7.29 24.82 -0.42
N LEU A 318 6.09 24.23 -0.40
CA LEU A 318 5.57 23.43 -1.50
C LEU A 318 5.16 24.31 -2.70
N GLY A 319 4.80 25.58 -2.46
CA GLY A 319 4.37 26.51 -3.48
C GLY A 319 5.50 26.99 -4.42
N ASP A 320 6.73 26.90 -3.97
CA ASP A 320 7.92 27.30 -4.75
C ASP A 320 8.59 26.12 -5.47
N ALA A 321 8.08 24.90 -5.27
CA ALA A 321 8.67 23.67 -5.80
C ALA A 321 7.89 23.14 -7.01
N GLU A 322 8.56 22.36 -7.86
CA GLU A 322 7.95 21.76 -9.05
C GLU A 322 7.42 20.35 -8.74
N ILE A 323 6.32 19.97 -9.40
CA ILE A 323 5.88 18.57 -9.43
C ILE A 323 6.84 17.82 -10.35
N LYS A 324 7.63 16.92 -9.79
CA LYS A 324 8.59 16.09 -10.54
C LYS A 324 7.95 14.84 -11.11
N TYR A 325 6.97 14.32 -10.37
CA TYR A 325 6.32 13.06 -10.64
C TYR A 325 4.94 13.08 -9.99
N ALA A 326 3.95 12.50 -10.65
CA ALA A 326 2.58 12.40 -10.16
C ALA A 326 1.85 11.21 -10.82
#